data_4aa61ed16513995263532a9d0fb853dd
#
_entry.id   4aa61ed16513995263532a9d0fb853dd
#
_cell.length_a   1.000
_cell.length_b   1.000
_cell.length_c   1.000
_cell.angle_alpha   90.00
_cell.angle_beta   90.00
_cell.angle_gamma   90.00
#
_symmetry.space_group_name_H-M   'P 1'
#
loop_
_entity.id
_entity.type
_entity.pdbx_description
1 polymer ?
#
loop_
_entity_poly.entity_id
_entity_poly.type
_entity_poly.pdbx_seq_one_letter_code
_entity_poly.pdbx_strand_id
1 'polypeptide(L)'
;MEQYSGDAIFISESWERENLPLDKLLQLKNFRIISNVKQRDFQGGKPAIIINEEKYNIKELCPEPITVPIGVEAVWALISPKQKSLQSKVKYIALCSIYYRGPKSTAKQELFDHVAHTYHFLCSKYGTGIDFIIAGDTNRLNLSPILNLSPALQQVVKVPTRLHPDRILDPIITTVNLSQSLQ
;
A
#
# COMPACT_ATOMS: atom_id res chain seq x y z
N MET A 1 -3.88 1.07 27.20
CA MET A 1 -3.72 0.92 25.75
C MET A 1 -2.67 1.91 25.31
N GLU A 2 -1.51 1.45 24.84
CA GLU A 2 -0.55 2.35 24.20
C GLU A 2 -1.21 2.97 22.98
N GLN A 3 -1.16 4.28 22.90
CA GLN A 3 -1.76 5.01 21.80
C GLN A 3 -0.83 4.86 20.58
N TYR A 4 -1.28 4.16 19.54
CA TYR A 4 -0.53 4.06 18.30
C TYR A 4 -0.29 5.45 17.71
N SER A 5 0.98 5.83 17.54
CA SER A 5 1.40 7.15 17.04
C SER A 5 1.86 7.13 15.58
N GLY A 6 1.77 5.98 14.91
CA GLY A 6 2.21 5.81 13.53
C GLY A 6 1.40 6.63 12.52
N ASP A 7 1.92 6.72 11.30
CA ASP A 7 1.34 7.51 10.21
C ASP A 7 0.37 6.69 9.36
N ALA A 8 0.73 5.44 9.06
CA ALA A 8 -0.09 4.50 8.31
C ALA A 8 0.20 3.06 8.71
N ILE A 9 -0.81 2.20 8.56
CA ILE A 9 -0.72 0.74 8.73
C ILE A 9 -1.19 0.10 7.43
N PHE A 10 -0.41 -0.86 6.92
CA PHE A 10 -0.77 -1.68 5.77
C PHE A 10 -1.24 -3.04 6.27
N ILE A 11 -2.41 -3.45 5.84
CA ILE A 11 -3.02 -4.74 6.17
C ILE A 11 -3.15 -5.54 4.88
N SER A 12 -2.56 -6.72 4.83
CA SER A 12 -2.61 -7.59 3.65
C SER A 12 -3.87 -8.45 3.63
N GLU A 13 -4.28 -8.94 4.79
CA GLU A 13 -5.47 -9.79 4.96
C GLU A 13 -6.35 -9.24 6.08
N SER A 14 -7.31 -8.39 5.74
CA SER A 14 -8.22 -7.81 6.73
C SER A 14 -9.32 -8.75 7.16
N TRP A 15 -9.64 -9.77 6.37
CA TRP A 15 -10.77 -10.68 6.56
C TRP A 15 -12.11 -9.96 6.75
N GLU A 16 -12.15 -8.73 6.27
CA GLU A 16 -13.31 -7.86 6.38
C GLU A 16 -14.54 -8.48 5.70
N ARG A 17 -15.70 -8.36 6.35
CA ARG A 17 -16.99 -8.84 5.84
C ARG A 17 -17.97 -7.67 5.78
N GLU A 18 -18.95 -7.73 4.91
CA GLU A 18 -19.98 -6.68 4.78
C GLU A 18 -20.69 -6.38 6.12
N ASN A 19 -20.92 -7.42 6.94
CA ASN A 19 -21.57 -7.29 8.24
C ASN A 19 -20.59 -6.93 9.38
N LEU A 20 -19.29 -6.96 9.12
CA LEU A 20 -18.23 -6.67 10.10
C LEU A 20 -17.09 -5.89 9.44
N PRO A 21 -17.31 -4.62 9.09
CA PRO A 21 -16.29 -3.78 8.49
C PRO A 21 -15.19 -3.41 9.50
N LEU A 22 -13.98 -3.14 9.01
CA LEU A 22 -12.80 -2.87 9.83
C LEU A 22 -12.96 -1.65 10.76
N ASP A 23 -13.68 -0.63 10.33
CA ASP A 23 -13.95 0.57 11.12
C ASP A 23 -14.72 0.26 12.40
N LYS A 24 -15.67 -0.69 12.34
CA LYS A 24 -16.39 -1.18 13.51
C LYS A 24 -15.53 -2.07 14.41
N LEU A 25 -14.61 -2.83 13.84
CA LEU A 25 -13.73 -3.73 14.59
C LEU A 25 -12.65 -2.96 15.35
N LEU A 26 -12.03 -1.98 14.70
CA LEU A 26 -10.83 -1.35 15.23
C LEU A 26 -11.12 -0.11 16.06
N GLN A 27 -12.26 0.56 15.84
CA GLN A 27 -12.71 1.78 16.55
C GLN A 27 -11.58 2.81 16.77
N LEU A 28 -10.69 2.96 15.78
CA LEU A 28 -9.55 3.85 15.85
C LEU A 28 -10.02 5.30 15.65
N LYS A 29 -9.86 6.11 16.68
CA LYS A 29 -10.11 7.55 16.56
C LYS A 29 -9.01 8.18 15.69
N ASN A 30 -9.40 9.16 14.87
CA ASN A 30 -8.48 9.96 14.04
C ASN A 30 -7.75 9.18 12.94
N PHE A 31 -8.27 7.99 12.60
CA PHE A 31 -7.74 7.18 11.50
C PHE A 31 -8.83 6.87 10.49
N ARG A 32 -8.48 6.98 9.22
CA ARG A 32 -9.31 6.57 8.11
C ARG A 32 -8.87 5.21 7.58
N ILE A 33 -9.83 4.33 7.40
CA ILE A 33 -9.61 3.01 6.83
C ILE A 33 -10.04 3.04 5.37
N ILE A 34 -9.15 2.60 4.49
CA ILE A 34 -9.40 2.44 3.06
C ILE A 34 -9.26 0.96 2.76
N SER A 35 -10.33 0.34 2.32
CA SER A 35 -10.37 -1.07 1.94
C SER A 35 -11.19 -1.28 0.68
N ASN A 36 -10.96 -2.38 -0.02
CA ASN A 36 -11.70 -2.72 -1.23
C ASN A 36 -12.78 -3.77 -0.92
N VAL A 37 -13.79 -3.38 -0.13
CA VAL A 37 -14.89 -4.27 0.30
C VAL A 37 -15.73 -4.78 -0.86
N LYS A 38 -15.75 -4.05 -1.99
CA LYS A 38 -16.65 -4.34 -3.12
C LYS A 38 -16.19 -5.46 -4.05
N GLN A 39 -14.96 -5.95 -3.90
CA GLN A 39 -14.54 -7.15 -4.62
C GLN A 39 -15.17 -8.38 -3.95
N ARG A 40 -16.43 -8.65 -4.35
CA ARG A 40 -17.21 -9.81 -3.94
C ARG A 40 -16.51 -11.07 -4.47
N ASP A 41 -16.66 -12.16 -3.74
CA ASP A 41 -16.46 -13.56 -4.15
C ASP A 41 -15.13 -14.25 -3.83
N PHE A 42 -14.20 -13.65 -3.11
CA PHE A 42 -13.03 -14.40 -2.65
C PHE A 42 -12.99 -14.57 -1.14
N GLN A 43 -12.87 -15.81 -0.70
CA GLN A 43 -12.59 -16.14 0.70
C GLN A 43 -11.12 -15.78 1.01
N GLY A 44 -10.91 -14.84 1.92
CA GLY A 44 -9.58 -14.39 2.35
C GLY A 44 -9.04 -13.18 1.60
N GLY A 45 -7.92 -12.64 2.07
CA GLY A 45 -7.28 -11.46 1.50
C GLY A 45 -7.95 -10.15 1.95
N LYS A 46 -8.23 -9.27 1.01
CA LYS A 46 -8.74 -7.90 1.19
C LYS A 46 -7.72 -7.00 1.89
N PRO A 47 -6.78 -6.46 1.11
CA PRO A 47 -5.85 -5.49 1.64
C PRO A 47 -6.57 -4.23 2.09
N ALA A 48 -6.01 -3.59 3.13
CA ALA A 48 -6.50 -2.32 3.62
C ALA A 48 -5.33 -1.40 4.00
N ILE A 49 -5.59 -0.10 4.06
CA ILE A 49 -4.66 0.91 4.55
C ILE A 49 -5.39 1.73 5.60
N ILE A 50 -4.77 1.87 6.78
CA ILE A 50 -5.26 2.71 7.87
C ILE A 50 -4.34 3.92 7.94
N ILE A 51 -4.88 5.13 7.89
CA ILE A 51 -4.09 6.36 7.74
C ILE A 51 -4.53 7.36 8.80
N ASN A 52 -3.55 8.03 9.43
CA ASN A 52 -3.80 9.06 10.42
C ASN A 52 -4.36 10.34 9.75
N GLU A 53 -5.66 10.61 9.99
CA GLU A 53 -6.35 11.79 9.45
C GLU A 53 -5.94 13.11 10.09
N GLU A 54 -5.35 13.11 11.26
CA GLU A 54 -4.87 14.35 11.88
C GLU A 54 -3.65 14.90 11.14
N LYS A 55 -2.79 14.01 10.63
CA LYS A 55 -1.53 14.38 9.97
C LYS A 55 -1.66 14.60 8.47
N TYR A 56 -2.59 13.88 7.81
CA TYR A 56 -2.68 13.83 6.35
C TYR A 56 -4.04 14.19 5.80
N ASN A 57 -4.04 14.87 4.65
CA ASN A 57 -5.18 14.88 3.75
C ASN A 57 -5.15 13.58 2.96
N ILE A 58 -6.28 12.90 2.86
CA ILE A 58 -6.37 11.55 2.30
C ILE A 58 -7.31 11.58 1.11
N LYS A 59 -6.87 11.00 -0.01
CA LYS A 59 -7.67 10.76 -1.20
C LYS A 59 -7.62 9.28 -1.54
N GLU A 60 -8.78 8.65 -1.56
CA GLU A 60 -8.92 7.30 -2.10
C GLU A 60 -8.71 7.35 -3.62
N LEU A 61 -7.98 6.38 -4.15
CA LEU A 61 -7.71 6.29 -5.57
C LEU A 61 -8.49 5.16 -6.25
N CYS A 62 -9.08 4.25 -5.49
CA CYS A 62 -9.92 3.18 -5.99
C CYS A 62 -11.39 3.40 -5.56
N PRO A 63 -12.37 3.11 -6.40
CA PRO A 63 -12.25 2.63 -7.78
C PRO A 63 -11.90 3.71 -8.80
N GLU A 64 -11.84 4.96 -8.40
CA GLU A 64 -11.53 6.09 -9.28
C GLU A 64 -10.47 7.00 -8.66
N PRO A 65 -9.47 7.45 -9.43
CA PRO A 65 -9.27 7.23 -10.88
C PRO A 65 -8.56 5.90 -11.23
N ILE A 66 -8.36 5.01 -10.28
CA ILE A 66 -7.64 3.75 -10.47
C ILE A 66 -8.61 2.58 -10.33
N THR A 67 -8.84 1.88 -11.43
CA THR A 67 -9.61 0.62 -11.42
C THR A 67 -8.69 -0.55 -11.14
N VAL A 68 -9.00 -1.31 -10.10
CA VAL A 68 -8.28 -2.55 -9.78
C VAL A 68 -8.91 -3.70 -10.57
N PRO A 69 -8.13 -4.48 -11.35
CA PRO A 69 -8.65 -5.62 -12.09
C PRO A 69 -9.25 -6.68 -11.18
N ILE A 70 -10.22 -7.42 -11.69
CA ILE A 70 -10.81 -8.58 -11.00
C ILE A 70 -9.70 -9.60 -10.73
N GLY A 71 -9.58 -10.08 -9.50
CA GLY A 71 -8.52 -11.03 -9.12
C GLY A 71 -7.24 -10.41 -8.60
N VAL A 72 -7.02 -9.10 -8.82
CA VAL A 72 -5.92 -8.35 -8.21
C VAL A 72 -6.38 -7.84 -6.85
N GLU A 73 -5.63 -8.15 -5.82
CA GLU A 73 -5.89 -7.67 -4.47
C GLU A 73 -4.93 -6.51 -4.15
N ALA A 74 -5.38 -5.30 -4.43
CA ALA A 74 -4.65 -4.07 -4.18
C ALA A 74 -5.60 -2.95 -3.75
N VAL A 75 -5.11 -2.08 -2.88
CA VAL A 75 -5.81 -0.86 -2.47
C VAL A 75 -4.84 0.31 -2.56
N TRP A 76 -5.31 1.45 -3.06
CA TRP A 76 -4.49 2.63 -3.24
C TRP A 76 -5.07 3.86 -2.55
N ALA A 77 -4.19 4.62 -1.91
CA ALA A 77 -4.50 5.92 -1.35
C ALA A 77 -3.43 6.94 -1.74
N LEU A 78 -3.82 8.18 -1.87
CA LEU A 78 -2.91 9.31 -2.02
C LEU A 78 -3.01 10.17 -0.77
N ILE A 79 -1.89 10.44 -0.14
CA ILE A 79 -1.82 11.31 1.03
C ILE A 79 -0.97 12.54 0.75
N SER A 80 -1.30 13.63 1.44
CA SER A 80 -0.44 14.81 1.51
C SER A 80 -0.43 15.34 2.95
N PRO A 81 0.72 15.78 3.47
CA PRO A 81 0.81 16.33 4.82
C PRO A 81 -0.12 17.55 4.98
N LYS A 82 -0.84 17.64 6.10
CA LYS A 82 -1.64 18.84 6.43
C LYS A 82 -0.74 20.02 6.77
N GLN A 83 0.36 19.74 7.49
CA GLN A 83 1.39 20.74 7.75
C GLN A 83 2.46 20.68 6.67
N LYS A 84 2.59 21.74 5.90
CA LYS A 84 3.59 21.82 4.84
C LYS A 84 4.94 22.18 5.46
N SER A 85 5.93 21.29 5.31
CA SER A 85 7.32 21.67 5.49
C SER A 85 7.77 22.52 4.31
N LEU A 86 8.34 23.69 4.58
CA LEU A 86 8.90 24.57 3.54
C LEU A 86 10.06 23.92 2.77
N GLN A 87 10.68 22.88 3.33
CA GLN A 87 11.85 22.20 2.76
C GLN A 87 11.49 20.95 1.96
N SER A 88 10.29 20.40 2.07
CA SER A 88 9.92 19.18 1.36
C SER A 88 9.50 19.46 -0.08
N LYS A 89 10.23 18.85 -1.03
CA LYS A 89 9.85 18.81 -2.46
C LYS A 89 8.69 17.86 -2.70
N VAL A 90 8.51 16.85 -1.84
CA VAL A 90 7.45 15.85 -1.93
C VAL A 90 6.15 16.44 -1.43
N LYS A 91 5.14 16.47 -2.29
CA LYS A 91 3.80 16.98 -2.00
C LYS A 91 2.81 15.87 -1.72
N TYR A 92 3.05 14.70 -2.28
CA TYR A 92 2.15 13.56 -2.25
C TYR A 92 2.90 12.27 -2.00
N ILE A 93 2.27 11.33 -1.31
CA ILE A 93 2.76 9.96 -1.16
C ILE A 93 1.62 9.04 -1.61
N ALA A 94 1.89 8.21 -2.60
CA ALA A 94 0.98 7.14 -3.01
C ALA A 94 1.26 5.90 -2.15
N LEU A 95 0.25 5.45 -1.43
CA LEU A 95 0.28 4.26 -0.59
C LEU A 95 -0.44 3.13 -1.33
N CYS A 96 0.15 1.94 -1.36
CA CYS A 96 -0.47 0.74 -1.90
C CYS A 96 -0.33 -0.41 -0.92
N SER A 97 -1.44 -1.02 -0.53
CA SER A 97 -1.45 -2.32 0.15
C SER A 97 -1.80 -3.40 -0.87
N ILE A 98 -0.96 -4.44 -0.96
CA ILE A 98 -1.17 -5.57 -1.88
C ILE A 98 -1.24 -6.87 -1.11
N TYR A 99 -2.00 -7.82 -1.69
CA TYR A 99 -1.99 -9.22 -1.27
C TYR A 99 -1.88 -10.12 -2.49
N TYR A 100 -0.92 -11.04 -2.48
CA TYR A 100 -0.75 -12.02 -3.54
C TYR A 100 -0.90 -13.43 -2.99
N ARG A 101 -1.94 -14.14 -3.41
CA ARG A 101 -2.31 -15.48 -2.90
C ARG A 101 -1.28 -16.57 -3.17
N GLY A 102 -0.24 -16.29 -3.94
CA GLY A 102 0.84 -17.23 -4.23
C GLY A 102 0.79 -17.83 -5.63
N PRO A 103 1.63 -18.83 -5.90
CA PRO A 103 2.01 -19.22 -7.27
C PRO A 103 0.91 -19.86 -8.13
N LYS A 104 -0.22 -20.22 -7.52
CA LYS A 104 -1.39 -20.72 -8.25
C LYS A 104 -2.30 -19.61 -8.78
N SER A 105 -2.02 -18.35 -8.42
CA SER A 105 -2.82 -17.22 -8.89
C SER A 105 -2.44 -16.88 -10.33
N THR A 106 -3.43 -16.81 -11.20
CA THR A 106 -3.30 -16.27 -12.56
C THR A 106 -3.09 -14.75 -12.55
N ALA A 107 -3.43 -14.11 -11.45
CA ALA A 107 -3.36 -12.66 -11.28
C ALA A 107 -1.94 -12.08 -11.14
N LYS A 108 -0.88 -12.89 -11.26
CA LYS A 108 0.51 -12.41 -11.12
C LYS A 108 0.84 -11.30 -12.13
N GLN A 109 0.59 -11.56 -13.41
CA GLN A 109 0.88 -10.58 -14.45
C GLN A 109 -0.04 -9.38 -14.34
N GLU A 110 -1.32 -9.61 -14.10
CA GLU A 110 -2.31 -8.54 -13.88
C GLU A 110 -1.94 -7.63 -12.72
N LEU A 111 -1.38 -8.18 -11.62
CA LEU A 111 -0.88 -7.38 -10.50
C LEU A 111 0.30 -6.48 -10.93
N PHE A 112 1.27 -7.03 -11.67
CA PHE A 112 2.40 -6.24 -12.15
C PHE A 112 1.97 -5.14 -13.12
N ASP A 113 1.11 -5.47 -14.07
CA ASP A 113 0.58 -4.52 -15.05
C ASP A 113 -0.23 -3.42 -14.36
N HIS A 114 -1.03 -3.80 -13.36
CA HIS A 114 -1.79 -2.84 -12.55
C HIS A 114 -0.87 -1.89 -11.78
N VAL A 115 0.14 -2.41 -11.09
CA VAL A 115 1.09 -1.58 -10.34
C VAL A 115 1.88 -0.67 -11.29
N ALA A 116 2.35 -1.19 -12.42
CA ALA A 116 3.09 -0.42 -13.41
C ALA A 116 2.23 0.71 -14.01
N HIS A 117 1.00 0.38 -14.44
CA HIS A 117 0.06 1.36 -14.97
C HIS A 117 -0.23 2.47 -13.97
N THR A 118 -0.53 2.09 -12.71
CA THR A 118 -0.81 3.05 -11.65
C THR A 118 0.39 3.92 -11.34
N TYR A 119 1.59 3.35 -11.26
CA TYR A 119 2.83 4.07 -11.06
C TYR A 119 3.03 5.15 -12.14
N HIS A 120 2.96 4.76 -13.41
CA HIS A 120 3.16 5.68 -14.53
C HIS A 120 2.07 6.75 -14.59
N PHE A 121 0.81 6.39 -14.36
CA PHE A 121 -0.30 7.35 -14.28
C PHE A 121 -0.05 8.42 -13.22
N LEU A 122 0.33 8.02 -12.01
CA LEU A 122 0.56 8.94 -10.90
C LEU A 122 1.82 9.79 -11.14
N CYS A 123 2.90 9.22 -11.68
CA CYS A 123 4.09 9.97 -12.08
C CYS A 123 3.78 11.01 -13.17
N SER A 124 2.98 10.65 -14.17
CA SER A 124 2.54 11.59 -15.21
C SER A 124 1.73 12.75 -14.63
N LYS A 125 0.89 12.47 -13.64
CA LYS A 125 0.00 13.46 -13.05
C LYS A 125 0.67 14.40 -12.05
N TYR A 126 1.59 13.89 -11.24
CA TYR A 126 2.19 14.62 -10.11
C TYR A 126 3.68 14.93 -10.29
N GLY A 127 4.32 14.39 -11.33
CA GLY A 127 5.72 14.60 -11.65
C GLY A 127 6.65 14.13 -10.53
N THR A 128 7.68 14.93 -10.25
CA THR A 128 8.67 14.65 -9.18
C THR A 128 8.16 14.97 -7.77
N GLY A 129 6.90 15.42 -7.65
CA GLY A 129 6.27 15.76 -6.36
C GLY A 129 5.57 14.59 -5.68
N ILE A 130 5.75 13.35 -6.17
CA ILE A 130 5.12 12.16 -5.61
C ILE A 130 6.16 11.10 -5.23
N ASP A 131 5.97 10.53 -4.05
CA ASP A 131 6.66 9.33 -3.59
C ASP A 131 5.70 8.15 -3.51
N PHE A 132 6.27 6.95 -3.41
CA PHE A 132 5.51 5.69 -3.35
C PHE A 132 5.92 4.86 -2.15
N ILE A 133 4.93 4.24 -1.51
CA ILE A 133 5.11 3.15 -0.54
C ILE A 133 4.16 2.03 -0.92
N ILE A 134 4.72 0.89 -1.31
CA ILE A 134 3.99 -0.33 -1.66
C ILE A 134 4.37 -1.39 -0.64
N ALA A 135 3.39 -1.91 0.08
CA ALA A 135 3.61 -2.91 1.13
C ALA A 135 2.53 -3.99 1.08
N GLY A 136 2.78 -5.12 1.72
CA GLY A 136 1.78 -6.18 1.85
C GLY A 136 2.38 -7.58 1.76
N ASP A 137 1.54 -8.60 1.90
CA ASP A 137 1.96 -9.99 1.74
C ASP A 137 2.04 -10.37 0.26
N THR A 138 3.26 -10.58 -0.20
CA THR A 138 3.53 -10.99 -1.58
C THR A 138 3.81 -12.48 -1.69
N ASN A 139 3.75 -13.23 -0.58
CA ASN A 139 4.06 -14.64 -0.50
C ASN A 139 5.44 -14.95 -1.12
N ARG A 140 5.51 -15.39 -2.34
CA ARG A 140 6.77 -15.75 -3.03
C ARG A 140 6.94 -15.02 -4.36
N LEU A 141 6.31 -13.86 -4.47
CA LEU A 141 6.36 -13.08 -5.69
C LEU A 141 7.77 -12.53 -5.92
N ASN A 142 8.30 -12.72 -7.12
CA ASN A 142 9.52 -12.01 -7.52
C ASN A 142 9.15 -10.54 -7.79
N LEU A 143 9.68 -9.63 -7.00
CA LEU A 143 9.35 -8.20 -7.05
C LEU A 143 10.19 -7.42 -8.07
N SER A 144 11.13 -8.07 -8.78
CA SER A 144 11.97 -7.39 -9.78
C SER A 144 11.16 -6.59 -10.80
N PRO A 145 9.98 -7.05 -11.32
CA PRO A 145 9.19 -6.24 -12.23
C PRO A 145 8.73 -4.91 -11.65
N ILE A 146 8.40 -4.87 -10.35
CA ILE A 146 8.02 -3.62 -9.68
C ILE A 146 9.25 -2.75 -9.41
N LEU A 147 10.34 -3.33 -8.93
CA LEU A 147 11.57 -2.59 -8.62
C LEU A 147 12.20 -1.98 -9.88
N ASN A 148 12.04 -2.62 -11.03
CA ASN A 148 12.56 -2.14 -12.31
C ASN A 148 11.74 -1.00 -12.93
N LEU A 149 10.59 -0.62 -12.37
CA LEU A 149 9.82 0.54 -12.85
C LEU A 149 10.58 1.85 -12.70
N SER A 150 11.45 1.93 -11.70
CA SER A 150 12.29 3.11 -11.46
C SER A 150 13.52 2.75 -10.62
N PRO A 151 14.68 3.35 -10.89
CA PRO A 151 15.85 3.20 -10.04
C PRO A 151 15.67 3.79 -8.63
N ALA A 152 14.65 4.64 -8.44
CA ALA A 152 14.32 5.19 -7.13
C ALA A 152 13.57 4.20 -6.24
N LEU A 153 12.91 3.19 -6.83
CA LEU A 153 12.19 2.17 -6.07
C LEU A 153 13.17 1.18 -5.44
N GLN A 154 13.10 1.02 -4.15
CA GLN A 154 13.95 0.10 -3.41
C GLN A 154 13.15 -0.68 -2.37
N GLN A 155 13.51 -1.93 -2.18
CA GLN A 155 12.99 -2.75 -1.10
C GLN A 155 13.77 -2.46 0.18
N VAL A 156 13.07 -2.03 1.24
CA VAL A 156 13.70 -1.65 2.51
C VAL A 156 13.73 -2.78 3.53
N VAL A 157 12.75 -3.69 3.49
CA VAL A 157 12.77 -4.91 4.32
C VAL A 157 13.76 -5.90 3.73
N LYS A 158 14.86 -6.17 4.44
CA LYS A 158 15.96 -7.05 3.98
C LYS A 158 16.14 -8.28 4.87
N VAL A 159 15.38 -8.36 5.93
CA VAL A 159 15.39 -9.52 6.85
C VAL A 159 14.15 -10.37 6.61
N PRO A 160 14.26 -11.69 6.81
CA PRO A 160 13.08 -12.56 6.69
C PRO A 160 11.95 -12.11 7.62
N THR A 161 10.74 -12.03 7.08
CA THR A 161 9.51 -11.80 7.86
C THR A 161 8.86 -13.11 8.28
N ARG A 162 9.34 -14.23 7.71
CA ARG A 162 8.98 -15.61 8.10
C ARG A 162 10.25 -16.42 8.33
N LEU A 163 10.32 -17.13 9.47
CA LEU A 163 11.53 -17.84 9.91
C LEU A 163 11.69 -19.27 9.37
N HIS A 164 10.62 -19.92 8.94
CA HIS A 164 10.72 -21.32 8.48
C HIS A 164 9.90 -21.57 7.20
N PRO A 165 10.53 -21.65 6.02
CA PRO A 165 11.89 -21.24 5.68
C PRO A 165 12.05 -19.73 5.71
N ASP A 166 13.29 -19.24 5.96
CA ASP A 166 13.60 -17.82 6.01
C ASP A 166 13.23 -17.10 4.70
N ARG A 167 12.26 -16.20 4.75
CA ARG A 167 11.74 -15.50 3.58
C ARG A 167 11.19 -14.14 3.94
N ILE A 168 11.30 -13.20 3.00
CA ILE A 168 10.58 -11.94 3.03
C ILE A 168 9.25 -12.18 2.32
N LEU A 169 8.16 -12.26 3.09
CA LEU A 169 6.80 -12.36 2.55
C LEU A 169 6.12 -11.00 2.52
N ASP A 170 6.50 -10.13 3.45
CA ASP A 170 5.91 -8.79 3.67
C ASP A 170 6.94 -7.70 3.32
N PRO A 171 7.23 -7.50 2.03
CA PRO A 171 8.15 -6.46 1.60
C PRO A 171 7.55 -5.08 1.77
N ILE A 172 8.42 -4.10 1.96
CA ILE A 172 8.09 -2.69 1.77
C ILE A 172 8.98 -2.16 0.65
N ILE A 173 8.36 -1.66 -0.41
CA ILE A 173 9.01 -1.04 -1.56
C ILE A 173 8.69 0.45 -1.52
N THR A 174 9.70 1.30 -1.64
CA THR A 174 9.49 2.75 -1.54
C THR A 174 10.47 3.54 -2.39
N THR A 175 10.05 4.73 -2.81
CA THR A 175 10.93 5.78 -3.35
C THR A 175 11.41 6.74 -2.26
N VAL A 176 10.81 6.69 -1.06
CA VAL A 176 11.18 7.56 0.06
C VAL A 176 12.59 7.23 0.52
N ASN A 177 13.45 8.23 0.57
CA ASN A 177 14.78 8.06 1.12
C ASN A 177 14.74 8.06 2.65
N LEU A 178 14.68 6.85 3.24
CA LEU A 178 14.57 6.68 4.68
C LEU A 178 15.83 7.13 5.46
N SER A 179 16.97 7.31 4.78
CA SER A 179 18.20 7.77 5.45
C SER A 179 18.14 9.23 5.92
N GLN A 180 17.20 10.03 5.41
CA GLN A 180 16.99 11.42 5.81
C GLN A 180 15.94 11.61 6.91
N SER A 181 15.19 10.57 7.26
CA SER A 181 14.10 10.64 8.24
C SER A 181 14.49 10.18 9.65
N LEU A 182 15.74 9.78 9.86
CA LEU A 182 16.26 9.31 11.15
C LEU A 182 17.22 10.32 11.83
N GLN A 183 17.15 11.60 11.43
CA GLN A 183 17.88 12.68 12.11
C GLN A 183 16.96 13.54 12.95
#